data_8c17d835ed6b1350db41a2849ca54fd3
#
_entry.id   8c17d835ed6b1350db41a2849ca54fd3
#
_cell.length_a   1.000
_cell.length_b   1.000
_cell.length_c   1.000
_cell.angle_alpha   90.00
_cell.angle_beta   90.00
_cell.angle_gamma   90.00
#
_symmetry.space_group_name_H-M   'P 1'
#
loop_
_entity.id
_entity.type
_entity.pdbx_description
1 polymer ?
#
loop_
_entity_poly.entity_id
_entity_poly.type
_entity_poly.pdbx_seq_one_letter_code
_entity_poly.pdbx_strand_id
1 'polypeptide(L)'
;GIVIGPNNNNINHVKLSPTKAAYHAVKEIFFVSQKTLEMIWGYLQKLWGKGYGDLRQLGGPIKIAQISGDVSKMGILPFIMVISYISISLGLFNLFPIPLLDGGHIALNTIEGIRGKEYSRKTIDATFRIGFSIVITLMVFAIINDIYNNHERISLYFKGLFN
;
A
#
# COMPACT_ATOMS: atom_id res chain seq x y z
N GLY A 1 19.87 -14.29 3.23
CA GLY A 1 19.06 -13.26 3.87
C GLY A 1 19.88 -12.02 4.15
N ILE A 2 19.32 -10.86 3.85
CA ILE A 2 19.96 -9.58 4.12
C ILE A 2 19.22 -8.99 5.31
N VAL A 3 19.95 -8.67 6.37
CA VAL A 3 19.41 -7.90 7.50
C VAL A 3 19.91 -6.47 7.33
N ILE A 4 19.00 -5.53 7.10
CA ILE A 4 19.33 -4.11 7.09
C ILE A 4 19.19 -3.62 8.52
N GLY A 5 20.31 -3.35 9.18
CA GLY A 5 20.33 -2.68 10.48
C GLY A 5 20.20 -1.16 10.31
N PRO A 6 19.70 -0.42 11.32
CA PRO A 6 19.40 1.00 11.22
C PRO A 6 20.62 1.94 11.22
N ASN A 7 21.83 1.47 11.04
CA ASN A 7 23.00 2.35 11.05
C ASN A 7 24.13 1.91 10.11
N ASN A 8 24.53 2.86 9.27
CA ASN A 8 25.74 2.91 8.44
C ASN A 8 25.83 1.97 7.23
N ASN A 9 26.18 2.59 6.13
CA ASN A 9 26.73 2.25 4.82
C ASN A 9 27.36 0.85 4.56
N ASN A 10 27.24 -0.11 5.47
CA ASN A 10 27.69 -1.47 5.32
C ASN A 10 26.48 -2.42 5.31
N ILE A 11 26.08 -2.83 4.12
CA ILE A 11 25.15 -3.95 3.94
C ILE A 11 25.89 -5.22 4.36
N ASN A 12 25.68 -5.69 5.58
CA ASN A 12 26.22 -6.95 6.04
C ASN A 12 25.43 -8.11 5.42
N HIS A 13 26.03 -8.78 4.46
CA HIS A 13 25.48 -10.01 3.89
C HIS A 13 25.68 -11.16 4.87
N VAL A 14 24.63 -11.48 5.65
CA VAL A 14 24.63 -12.65 6.51
C VAL A 14 24.07 -13.85 5.75
N LYS A 15 24.88 -14.88 5.55
CA LYS A 15 24.40 -16.15 4.97
C LYS A 15 23.57 -16.89 6.02
N LEU A 16 22.27 -16.92 5.83
CA LEU A 16 21.34 -17.67 6.67
C LEU A 16 21.03 -19.04 6.04
N SER A 17 20.84 -20.07 6.89
CA SER A 17 20.28 -21.33 6.42
C SER A 17 18.84 -21.09 5.89
N PRO A 18 18.33 -21.92 4.95
CA PRO A 18 17.00 -21.74 4.38
C PRO A 18 15.88 -21.65 5.43
N THR A 19 15.96 -22.44 6.48
CA THR A 19 14.97 -22.44 7.57
C THR A 19 14.99 -21.13 8.38
N LYS A 20 16.18 -20.60 8.70
CA LYS A 20 16.31 -19.31 9.36
C LYS A 20 15.86 -18.17 8.45
N ALA A 21 16.16 -18.24 7.15
CA ALA A 21 15.72 -17.26 6.19
C ALA A 21 14.18 -17.22 6.09
N ALA A 22 13.52 -18.38 6.05
CA ALA A 22 12.06 -18.48 6.06
C ALA A 22 11.45 -17.88 7.34
N TYR A 23 12.02 -18.20 8.51
CA TYR A 23 11.57 -17.63 9.78
C TYR A 23 11.67 -16.09 9.79
N HIS A 24 12.79 -15.54 9.34
CA HIS A 24 12.95 -14.08 9.24
C HIS A 24 12.00 -13.45 8.24
N ALA A 25 11.74 -14.10 7.09
CA ALA A 25 10.79 -13.61 6.11
C ALA A 25 9.37 -13.53 6.68
N VAL A 26 8.91 -14.56 7.38
CA VAL A 26 7.60 -14.55 8.05
C VAL A 26 7.53 -13.44 9.09
N LYS A 27 8.57 -13.29 9.92
CA LYS A 27 8.65 -12.23 10.92
C LYS A 27 8.57 -10.83 10.28
N GLU A 28 9.25 -10.65 9.15
CA GLU A 28 9.24 -9.39 8.40
C GLU A 28 7.86 -9.09 7.83
N ILE A 29 7.15 -10.09 7.30
CA ILE A 29 5.76 -9.91 6.83
C ILE A 29 4.88 -9.40 7.98
N PHE A 30 4.95 -10.01 9.17
CA PHE A 30 4.19 -9.56 10.33
C PHE A 30 4.57 -8.14 10.75
N PHE A 31 5.87 -7.82 10.78
CA PHE A 31 6.34 -6.49 11.13
C PHE A 31 5.85 -5.42 10.16
N VAL A 32 5.98 -5.66 8.85
CA VAL A 32 5.51 -4.74 7.81
C VAL A 32 3.99 -4.59 7.88
N SER A 33 3.26 -5.69 8.07
CA SER A 33 1.81 -5.68 8.22
C SER A 33 1.37 -4.83 9.42
N GLN A 34 2.00 -5.02 10.58
CA GLN A 34 1.72 -4.23 11.78
C GLN A 34 2.01 -2.74 11.53
N LYS A 35 3.15 -2.41 10.94
CA LYS A 35 3.50 -1.02 10.64
C LYS A 35 2.56 -0.37 9.64
N THR A 36 2.10 -1.11 8.64
CA THR A 36 1.10 -0.63 7.67
C THR A 36 -0.23 -0.35 8.37
N LEU A 37 -0.70 -1.24 9.26
CA LEU A 37 -1.92 -1.03 10.02
C LEU A 37 -1.81 0.15 11.00
N GLU A 38 -0.68 0.29 11.70
CA GLU A 38 -0.41 1.44 12.58
C GLU A 38 -0.46 2.76 11.79
N MET A 39 0.12 2.78 10.59
CA MET A 39 0.11 3.94 9.70
C MET A 39 -1.32 4.29 9.26
N ILE A 40 -2.09 3.29 8.80
CA ILE A 40 -3.49 3.48 8.39
C ILE A 40 -4.31 4.00 9.58
N TRP A 41 -4.15 3.41 10.75
CA TRP A 41 -4.83 3.84 11.96
C TRP A 41 -4.48 5.29 12.33
N GLY A 42 -3.20 5.64 12.22
CA GLY A 42 -2.73 7.02 12.42
C GLY A 42 -3.39 8.02 11.46
N TYR A 43 -3.57 7.65 10.17
CA TYR A 43 -4.28 8.50 9.20
C TYR A 43 -5.77 8.61 9.53
N LEU A 44 -6.43 7.51 9.91
CA LEU A 44 -7.84 7.53 10.33
C LEU A 44 -8.04 8.42 11.56
N GLN A 45 -7.17 8.33 12.56
CA GLN A 45 -7.23 9.21 13.73
C GLN A 45 -7.06 10.70 13.35
N LYS A 46 -6.18 11.01 12.40
CA LYS A 46 -5.99 12.38 11.91
C LYS A 46 -7.23 12.90 11.15
N LEU A 47 -7.96 12.04 10.44
CA LEU A 47 -9.20 12.42 9.79
C LEU A 47 -10.33 12.70 10.80
N TRP A 48 -10.31 12.02 11.95
CA TRP A 48 -11.33 12.15 13.00
C TRP A 48 -10.96 13.15 14.10
N GLY A 49 -9.68 13.41 14.28
CA GLY A 49 -9.14 14.34 15.28
C GLY A 49 -8.64 15.64 14.66
N LYS A 50 -8.73 16.72 15.43
CA LYS A 50 -8.35 18.09 15.11
C LYS A 50 -6.99 18.20 14.37
N GLY A 51 -7.01 18.28 13.11
CA GLY A 51 -5.86 18.55 12.27
C GLY A 51 -5.93 17.77 10.97
N TYR A 52 -6.05 18.47 9.87
CA TYR A 52 -5.73 17.94 8.55
C TYR A 52 -4.23 17.59 8.60
N GLY A 53 -3.94 16.38 9.04
CA GLY A 53 -2.59 15.84 8.96
C GLY A 53 -2.13 15.96 7.53
N ASP A 54 -0.87 16.18 7.34
CA ASP A 54 -0.25 16.48 6.05
C ASP A 54 -0.59 15.34 5.04
N LEU A 55 -1.78 15.40 4.44
CA LEU A 55 -2.25 14.48 3.40
C LEU A 55 -1.30 14.52 2.19
N ARG A 56 -0.43 15.55 2.13
CA ARG A 56 0.65 15.67 1.14
C ARG A 56 1.66 14.52 1.25
N GLN A 57 1.76 13.88 2.42
CA GLN A 57 2.67 12.73 2.61
C GLN A 57 2.09 11.42 2.06
N LEU A 58 0.78 11.37 1.76
CA LEU A 58 0.19 10.22 1.10
C LEU A 58 0.75 10.12 -0.32
N GLY A 59 1.55 9.10 -0.55
CA GLY A 59 2.06 8.79 -1.88
C GLY A 59 1.03 8.01 -2.68
N GLY A 60 0.76 8.47 -3.90
CA GLY A 60 -0.03 7.76 -4.87
C GLY A 60 0.82 6.96 -5.86
N PRO A 61 0.22 6.53 -6.98
CA PRO A 61 0.89 5.68 -7.98
C PRO A 61 2.18 6.29 -8.56
N ILE A 62 2.21 7.61 -8.73
CA ILE A 62 3.37 8.31 -9.29
C ILE A 62 4.55 8.24 -8.32
N LYS A 63 4.29 8.46 -7.02
CA LYS A 63 5.33 8.38 -5.99
C LYS A 63 5.86 6.95 -5.84
N ILE A 64 5.00 5.95 -5.93
CA ILE A 64 5.41 4.53 -5.93
C ILE A 64 6.33 4.25 -7.12
N ALA A 65 5.97 4.70 -8.33
CA ALA A 65 6.80 4.54 -9.50
C ALA A 65 8.17 5.24 -9.36
N GLN A 66 8.20 6.45 -8.79
CA GLN A 66 9.45 7.18 -8.53
C GLN A 66 10.34 6.44 -7.53
N ILE A 67 9.80 6.01 -6.39
CA ILE A 67 10.55 5.24 -5.38
C ILE A 67 11.09 3.96 -6.00
N SER A 68 10.29 3.24 -6.78
CA SER A 68 10.70 2.01 -7.47
C SER A 68 11.83 2.28 -8.46
N GLY A 69 11.74 3.38 -9.22
CA GLY A 69 12.80 3.80 -10.15
C GLY A 69 14.08 4.22 -9.45
N ASP A 70 14.00 4.95 -8.34
CA ASP A 70 15.18 5.37 -7.58
C ASP A 70 15.86 4.16 -6.90
N VAL A 71 15.08 3.24 -6.33
CA VAL A 71 15.58 2.03 -5.66
C VAL A 71 16.15 1.03 -6.67
N SER A 72 15.62 0.96 -7.90
CA SER A 72 16.17 0.08 -8.93
C SER A 72 17.62 0.41 -9.30
N LYS A 73 18.02 1.69 -9.15
CA LYS A 73 19.41 2.15 -9.36
C LYS A 73 20.35 1.73 -8.22
N MET A 74 19.81 1.40 -7.04
CA MET A 74 20.58 0.94 -5.89
C MET A 74 20.94 -0.55 -5.97
N GLY A 75 20.34 -1.27 -6.93
CA GLY A 75 20.58 -2.67 -7.20
C GLY A 75 19.35 -3.55 -7.03
N ILE A 76 19.50 -4.82 -7.42
CA ILE A 76 18.37 -5.76 -7.49
C ILE A 76 17.79 -6.10 -6.10
N LEU A 77 18.59 -6.17 -5.06
CA LEU A 77 18.12 -6.56 -3.73
C LEU A 77 17.21 -5.51 -3.08
N PRO A 78 17.60 -4.20 -3.01
CA PRO A 78 16.69 -3.15 -2.57
C PRO A 78 15.40 -3.10 -3.40
N PHE A 79 15.49 -3.34 -4.71
CA PHE A 79 14.32 -3.35 -5.59
C PHE A 79 13.34 -4.48 -5.25
N ILE A 80 13.84 -5.71 -5.03
CA ILE A 80 13.01 -6.84 -4.60
C ILE A 80 12.34 -6.54 -3.24
N MET A 81 13.04 -5.88 -2.31
CA MET A 81 12.47 -5.48 -1.03
C MET A 81 11.30 -4.52 -1.19
N VAL A 82 11.44 -3.49 -2.03
CA VAL A 82 10.34 -2.55 -2.31
C VAL A 82 9.15 -3.26 -2.92
N ILE A 83 9.37 -4.16 -3.89
CA ILE A 83 8.28 -4.97 -4.47
C ILE A 83 7.59 -5.81 -3.38
N SER A 84 8.36 -6.41 -2.47
CA SER A 84 7.81 -7.20 -1.37
C SER A 84 6.96 -6.36 -0.44
N TYR A 85 7.39 -5.16 -0.08
CA TYR A 85 6.62 -4.24 0.76
C TYR A 85 5.33 -3.77 0.08
N ILE A 86 5.39 -3.45 -1.20
CA ILE A 86 4.19 -3.10 -1.99
C ILE A 86 3.22 -4.28 -2.02
N SER A 87 3.72 -5.51 -2.25
CA SER A 87 2.89 -6.72 -2.32
C SER A 87 2.20 -7.02 -0.99
N ILE A 88 2.92 -6.90 0.14
CA ILE A 88 2.35 -7.10 1.47
C ILE A 88 1.27 -6.04 1.74
N SER A 89 1.56 -4.77 1.44
CA SER A 89 0.62 -3.68 1.65
C SER A 89 -0.64 -3.85 0.79
N LEU A 90 -0.49 -4.23 -0.48
CA LEU A 90 -1.61 -4.49 -1.38
C LEU A 90 -2.47 -5.66 -0.89
N GLY A 91 -1.85 -6.76 -0.44
CA GLY A 91 -2.55 -7.87 0.17
C GLY A 91 -3.34 -7.46 1.41
N LEU A 92 -2.73 -6.63 2.25
CA LEU A 92 -3.39 -6.09 3.44
C LEU A 92 -4.60 -5.20 3.07
N PHE A 93 -4.43 -4.30 2.10
CA PHE A 93 -5.51 -3.47 1.61
C PHE A 93 -6.67 -4.29 1.05
N ASN A 94 -6.37 -5.40 0.35
CA ASN A 94 -7.41 -6.28 -0.18
C ASN A 94 -8.22 -6.99 0.91
N LEU A 95 -7.69 -7.12 2.13
CA LEU A 95 -8.43 -7.71 3.27
C LEU A 95 -9.36 -6.70 3.96
N PHE A 96 -9.32 -5.41 3.61
CA PHE A 96 -10.26 -4.44 4.18
C PHE A 96 -11.71 -4.73 3.76
N PRO A 97 -12.69 -4.50 4.65
CA PRO A 97 -14.11 -4.76 4.38
C PRO A 97 -14.70 -3.67 3.46
N ILE A 98 -14.03 -3.39 2.37
CA ILE A 98 -14.48 -2.46 1.34
C ILE A 98 -15.09 -3.27 0.21
N PRO A 99 -16.34 -3.02 -0.18
CA PRO A 99 -16.94 -3.65 -1.35
C PRO A 99 -16.05 -3.45 -2.58
N LEU A 100 -15.85 -4.48 -3.37
CA LEU A 100 -14.90 -4.58 -4.49
C LEU A 100 -13.57 -5.25 -4.14
N LEU A 101 -13.14 -5.23 -2.87
CA LEU A 101 -11.95 -5.94 -2.40
C LEU A 101 -12.33 -7.33 -1.83
N ASP A 102 -11.37 -8.24 -1.72
CA ASP A 102 -11.59 -9.59 -1.21
C ASP A 102 -12.19 -9.59 0.20
N GLY A 103 -11.74 -8.66 1.06
CA GLY A 103 -12.28 -8.45 2.40
C GLY A 103 -13.75 -8.03 2.39
N GLY A 104 -14.19 -7.30 1.38
CA GLY A 104 -15.60 -6.95 1.17
C GLY A 104 -16.46 -8.17 0.86
N HIS A 105 -15.96 -9.08 0.00
CA HIS A 105 -16.64 -10.34 -0.27
C HIS A 105 -16.72 -11.23 0.97
N ILE A 106 -15.62 -11.34 1.73
CA ILE A 106 -15.59 -12.08 3.00
C ILE A 106 -16.61 -11.49 3.98
N ALA A 107 -16.66 -10.17 4.11
CA ALA A 107 -17.60 -9.49 5.00
C ALA A 107 -19.06 -9.75 4.58
N LEU A 108 -19.39 -9.62 3.30
CA LEU A 108 -20.73 -9.90 2.78
C LEU A 108 -21.15 -11.35 3.03
N ASN A 109 -20.31 -12.32 2.66
CA ASN A 109 -20.59 -13.74 2.87
C ASN A 109 -20.72 -14.10 4.36
N THR A 110 -19.93 -13.48 5.22
CA THR A 110 -20.03 -13.67 6.68
C THR A 110 -21.36 -13.15 7.20
N ILE A 111 -21.79 -11.97 6.76
CA ILE A 111 -23.09 -11.40 7.17
C ILE A 111 -24.25 -12.25 6.65
N GLU A 112 -24.19 -12.75 5.41
CA GLU A 112 -25.19 -13.69 4.87
C GLU A 112 -25.28 -14.97 5.69
N GLY A 113 -24.11 -15.54 6.06
CA GLY A 113 -24.06 -16.72 6.93
C GLY A 113 -24.68 -16.49 8.30
N ILE A 114 -24.43 -15.36 8.93
CA ILE A 114 -25.01 -15.00 10.25
C ILE A 114 -26.53 -14.75 10.14
N ARG A 115 -26.98 -14.10 9.05
CA ARG A 115 -28.40 -13.79 8.82
C ARG A 115 -29.19 -15.01 8.34
N GLY A 116 -28.56 -16.05 7.85
CA GLY A 116 -29.22 -17.21 7.21
C GLY A 116 -29.98 -16.87 5.93
N LYS A 117 -29.67 -15.74 5.29
CA LYS A 117 -30.39 -15.21 4.12
C LYS A 117 -29.43 -14.51 3.18
N GLU A 118 -29.45 -14.90 1.91
CA GLU A 118 -28.67 -14.25 0.84
C GLU A 118 -29.17 -12.83 0.57
N TYR A 119 -28.24 -11.96 0.18
CA TYR A 119 -28.58 -10.62 -0.32
C TYR A 119 -29.15 -10.70 -1.74
N SER A 120 -30.09 -9.81 -2.04
CA SER A 120 -30.58 -9.68 -3.40
C SER A 120 -29.46 -9.22 -4.35
N ARG A 121 -29.51 -9.65 -5.61
CA ARG A 121 -28.56 -9.19 -6.64
C ARG A 121 -28.47 -7.68 -6.72
N LYS A 122 -29.61 -6.97 -6.58
CA LYS A 122 -29.67 -5.51 -6.57
C LYS A 122 -28.87 -4.91 -5.42
N THR A 123 -28.93 -5.52 -4.24
CA THR A 123 -28.16 -5.07 -3.06
C THR A 123 -26.66 -5.27 -3.28
N ILE A 124 -26.27 -6.42 -3.79
CA ILE A 124 -24.87 -6.74 -4.10
C ILE A 124 -24.33 -5.75 -5.13
N ASP A 125 -25.05 -5.54 -6.25
CA ASP A 125 -24.64 -4.60 -7.31
C ASP A 125 -24.52 -3.16 -6.78
N ALA A 126 -25.45 -2.73 -5.94
CA ALA A 126 -25.41 -1.40 -5.33
C ALA A 126 -24.17 -1.25 -4.42
N THR A 127 -23.88 -2.27 -3.62
CA THR A 127 -22.71 -2.31 -2.72
C THR A 127 -21.40 -2.24 -3.52
N PHE A 128 -21.32 -2.97 -4.63
CA PHE A 128 -20.15 -2.91 -5.51
C PHE A 128 -19.99 -1.55 -6.21
N ARG A 129 -21.07 -0.94 -6.66
CA ARG A 129 -21.02 0.42 -7.25
C ARG A 129 -20.50 1.46 -6.25
N ILE A 130 -20.96 1.38 -5.00
CA ILE A 130 -20.47 2.26 -3.93
C ILE A 130 -18.99 2.03 -3.69
N GLY A 131 -18.55 0.77 -3.52
CA GLY A 131 -17.16 0.43 -3.33
C GLY A 131 -16.27 0.91 -4.48
N PHE A 132 -16.72 0.70 -5.73
CA PHE A 132 -16.04 1.19 -6.93
C PHE A 132 -15.89 2.71 -6.93
N SER A 133 -16.96 3.43 -6.61
CA SER A 133 -16.93 4.89 -6.53
C SER A 133 -15.93 5.39 -5.49
N ILE A 134 -15.87 4.74 -4.32
CA ILE A 134 -14.90 5.07 -3.26
C ILE A 134 -13.47 4.85 -3.78
N VAL A 135 -13.17 3.68 -4.36
CA VAL A 135 -11.82 3.36 -4.85
C VAL A 135 -11.37 4.33 -5.94
N ILE A 136 -12.26 4.63 -6.91
CA ILE A 136 -11.95 5.60 -7.98
C ILE A 136 -11.72 7.00 -7.40
N THR A 137 -12.54 7.43 -6.45
CA THR A 137 -12.38 8.75 -5.81
C THR A 137 -11.03 8.84 -5.09
N LEU A 138 -10.66 7.81 -4.33
CA LEU A 138 -9.35 7.75 -3.65
C LEU A 138 -8.19 7.71 -4.65
N MET A 139 -8.33 6.97 -5.75
CA MET A 139 -7.31 6.91 -6.80
C MET A 139 -7.11 8.27 -7.47
N VAL A 140 -8.19 8.94 -7.85
CA VAL A 140 -8.13 10.29 -8.45
C VAL A 140 -7.51 11.28 -7.47
N PHE A 141 -7.93 11.25 -6.20
CA PHE A 141 -7.35 12.08 -5.16
C PHE A 141 -5.85 11.83 -4.99
N ALA A 142 -5.41 10.56 -4.96
CA ALA A 142 -4.00 10.22 -4.84
C ALA A 142 -3.18 10.72 -6.04
N ILE A 143 -3.70 10.62 -7.26
CA ILE A 143 -3.04 11.12 -8.47
C ILE A 143 -2.91 12.65 -8.44
N ILE A 144 -3.98 13.36 -8.09
CA ILE A 144 -3.97 14.82 -7.98
C ILE A 144 -2.94 15.25 -6.92
N ASN A 145 -2.94 14.60 -5.76
CA ASN A 145 -1.98 14.86 -4.69
C ASN A 145 -0.53 14.61 -5.13
N ASP A 146 -0.28 13.53 -5.87
CA ASP A 146 1.04 13.22 -6.42
C ASP A 146 1.51 14.27 -7.43
N ILE A 147 0.63 14.71 -8.33
CA ILE A 147 0.94 15.76 -9.32
C ILE A 147 1.28 17.06 -8.59
N TYR A 148 0.46 17.43 -7.60
CA TYR A 148 0.68 18.65 -6.83
C TYR A 148 2.02 18.64 -6.07
N ASN A 149 2.36 17.50 -5.45
CA ASN A 149 3.59 17.39 -4.66
C ASN A 149 4.85 17.19 -5.51
N ASN A 150 4.73 16.71 -6.74
CA ASN A 150 5.86 16.39 -7.61
C ASN A 150 5.92 17.27 -8.87
N HIS A 151 5.20 18.38 -8.92
CA HIS A 151 5.11 19.24 -10.11
C HIS A 151 6.47 19.72 -10.62
N GLU A 152 7.43 20.03 -9.75
CA GLU A 152 8.78 20.43 -10.14
C GLU A 152 9.55 19.30 -10.83
N ARG A 153 9.53 18.10 -10.25
CA ARG A 153 10.18 16.92 -10.87
C ARG A 153 9.53 16.57 -12.21
N ILE A 154 8.22 16.59 -12.28
CA ILE A 154 7.46 16.31 -13.51
C ILE A 154 7.84 17.32 -14.59
N SER A 155 7.93 18.62 -14.26
CA SER A 155 8.33 19.67 -15.20
C SER A 155 9.76 19.50 -15.71
N LEU A 156 10.68 19.04 -14.87
CA LEU A 156 12.06 18.73 -15.27
C LEU A 156 12.14 17.54 -16.23
N TYR A 157 11.36 16.49 -15.99
CA TYR A 157 11.26 15.35 -16.91
C TYR A 157 10.75 15.77 -18.28
N PHE A 158 9.70 16.60 -18.35
CA PHE A 158 9.18 17.11 -19.63
C PHE A 158 10.18 18.02 -20.34
N LYS A 159 10.89 18.91 -19.62
CA LYS A 159 11.93 19.75 -20.21
C LYS A 159 13.10 18.96 -20.77
N GLY A 160 13.49 17.83 -20.14
CA GLY A 160 14.54 16.95 -20.62
C GLY A 160 14.15 16.09 -21.84
N LEU A 161 12.85 15.93 -22.11
CA LEU A 161 12.35 15.20 -23.29
C LEU A 161 12.28 16.09 -24.56
N PHE A 162 12.28 17.41 -24.40
CA PHE A 162 12.13 18.38 -25.48
C PHE A 162 13.43 19.18 -25.76
N ASN A 163 14.53 18.86 -25.09
CA ASN A 163 15.89 19.31 -25.39
C ASN A 163 16.76 18.15 -25.84
#